data_3b6186cc0004c15e71850e2f91bd9dc8
#
_entry.id   3b6186cc0004c15e71850e2f91bd9dc8
#
_cell.length_a   1.000
_cell.length_b   1.000
_cell.length_c   1.000
_cell.angle_alpha   90.00
_cell.angle_beta   90.00
_cell.angle_gamma   90.00
#
_symmetry.space_group_name_H-M   'P 1'
#
loop_
_entity.id
_entity.type
_entity.pdbx_description
1 polymer ?
#
loop_
_entity_poly.entity_id
_entity_poly.type
_entity_poly.pdbx_seq_one_letter_code
_entity_poly.pdbx_strand_id
1 'polypeptide(L)'
;MEQPFDSKKSFFSARASKEASSFIKLAVPMFLTQLALQLIQVNSVVQSGNYSTDVQAGIMLAGNLWFPVMIGIGGVLFFVTPMIAQLYGARSIKDIGPLARQAIWLSLPIVLIGMLILSKASFILTIAKVDPEIIKYSKEYLSYFVFALPAILLSQPLRSLCEGTTR
;
A
#
# COMPACT_ATOMS: atom_id res chain seq x y z
N MET A 1 31.94 -34.82 35.78
CA MET A 1 30.47 -34.72 35.58
C MET A 1 30.14 -33.33 35.08
N GLU A 2 30.51 -33.05 33.81
CA GLU A 2 30.24 -31.76 33.15
C GLU A 2 29.88 -32.05 31.69
N GLN A 3 28.60 -32.01 31.35
CA GLN A 3 28.15 -31.79 29.98
C GLN A 3 26.59 -31.82 29.88
N PRO A 4 25.87 -30.71 30.15
CA PRO A 4 24.68 -30.48 29.34
C PRO A 4 24.51 -29.04 28.85
N PHE A 5 25.47 -28.12 29.11
CA PHE A 5 25.30 -26.70 28.81
C PHE A 5 25.65 -26.35 27.36
N ASP A 6 26.57 -27.08 26.74
CA ASP A 6 27.08 -26.80 25.39
C ASP A 6 26.12 -27.27 24.25
N SER A 7 25.37 -28.35 24.50
CA SER A 7 24.42 -28.87 23.49
C SER A 7 23.24 -27.95 23.27
N LYS A 8 22.75 -27.22 24.28
CA LYS A 8 21.69 -26.24 24.17
C LYS A 8 22.10 -25.00 23.36
N LYS A 9 23.34 -24.52 23.55
CA LYS A 9 23.89 -23.40 22.77
C LYS A 9 24.05 -23.74 21.29
N SER A 10 24.53 -24.92 20.98
CA SER A 10 24.68 -25.43 19.62
C SER A 10 23.32 -25.58 18.92
N PHE A 11 22.32 -26.11 19.62
CA PHE A 11 20.94 -26.26 19.07
C PHE A 11 20.25 -24.91 18.84
N PHE A 12 20.44 -23.95 19.76
CA PHE A 12 19.92 -22.58 19.59
C PHE A 12 20.59 -21.86 18.42
N SER A 13 21.90 -22.00 18.27
CA SER A 13 22.67 -21.40 17.18
C SER A 13 22.24 -21.97 15.80
N ALA A 14 22.11 -23.29 15.70
CA ALA A 14 21.70 -23.95 14.45
C ALA A 14 20.24 -23.62 14.04
N ARG A 15 19.36 -23.44 15.03
CA ARG A 15 17.98 -23.02 14.80
C ARG A 15 17.90 -21.56 14.39
N ALA A 16 18.63 -20.68 15.07
CA ALA A 16 18.73 -19.26 14.74
C ALA A 16 19.28 -19.02 13.32
N SER A 17 20.29 -19.81 12.91
CA SER A 17 20.85 -19.68 11.54
C SER A 17 19.89 -20.14 10.46
N LYS A 18 19.08 -21.18 10.69
CA LYS A 18 18.02 -21.62 9.76
C LYS A 18 16.88 -20.60 9.67
N GLU A 19 16.47 -20.05 10.80
CA GLU A 19 15.45 -19.01 10.87
C GLU A 19 15.95 -17.72 10.19
N ALA A 20 17.19 -17.31 10.41
CA ALA A 20 17.82 -16.18 9.75
C ALA A 20 17.94 -16.39 8.22
N SER A 21 18.34 -17.58 7.78
CA SER A 21 18.40 -17.91 6.34
C SER A 21 17.02 -17.85 5.68
N SER A 22 16.00 -18.36 6.35
CA SER A 22 14.61 -18.30 5.86
C SER A 22 14.11 -16.85 5.82
N PHE A 23 14.44 -16.05 6.83
CA PHE A 23 14.12 -14.63 6.88
C PHE A 23 14.79 -13.86 5.73
N ILE A 24 16.07 -14.07 5.47
CA ILE A 24 16.82 -13.44 4.39
C ILE A 24 16.22 -13.80 3.02
N LYS A 25 15.86 -15.07 2.82
CA LYS A 25 15.22 -15.52 1.56
C LYS A 25 13.89 -14.82 1.26
N LEU A 26 13.16 -14.45 2.29
CA LEU A 26 11.91 -13.69 2.16
C LEU A 26 12.17 -12.17 2.07
N ALA A 27 13.13 -11.67 2.84
CA ALA A 27 13.44 -10.24 2.89
C ALA A 27 14.05 -9.72 1.59
N VAL A 28 14.94 -10.50 0.95
CA VAL A 28 15.63 -10.07 -0.29
C VAL A 28 14.64 -9.77 -1.43
N PRO A 29 13.68 -10.64 -1.80
CA PRO A 29 12.71 -10.32 -2.84
C PRO A 29 11.82 -9.12 -2.48
N MET A 30 11.42 -9.01 -1.20
CA MET A 30 10.65 -7.86 -0.73
C MET A 30 11.44 -6.56 -0.85
N PHE A 31 12.71 -6.57 -0.46
CA PHE A 31 13.59 -5.42 -0.57
C PHE A 31 13.81 -5.00 -2.02
N LEU A 32 14.02 -5.96 -2.93
CA LEU A 32 14.14 -5.69 -4.37
C LEU A 32 12.88 -5.07 -4.94
N THR A 33 11.71 -5.55 -4.52
CA THR A 33 10.42 -4.97 -4.93
C THR A 33 10.30 -3.52 -4.44
N GLN A 34 10.68 -3.24 -3.21
CA GLN A 34 10.67 -1.88 -2.65
C GLN A 34 11.66 -0.96 -3.37
N LEU A 35 12.85 -1.45 -3.71
CA LEU A 35 13.80 -0.69 -4.52
C LEU A 35 13.23 -0.37 -5.91
N ALA A 36 12.58 -1.32 -6.56
CA ALA A 36 11.94 -1.09 -7.86
C ALA A 36 10.86 -0.01 -7.78
N LEU A 37 10.01 -0.05 -6.73
CA LEU A 37 8.99 0.97 -6.49
C LEU A 37 9.62 2.36 -6.24
N GLN A 38 10.72 2.42 -5.49
CA GLN A 38 11.44 3.68 -5.26
C GLN A 38 12.08 4.23 -6.53
N LEU A 39 12.62 3.38 -7.39
CA LEU A 39 13.15 3.80 -8.69
C LEU A 39 12.07 4.40 -9.59
N ILE A 40 10.84 3.86 -9.56
CA ILE A 40 9.70 4.45 -10.27
C ILE A 40 9.40 5.85 -9.75
N GLN A 41 9.42 6.05 -8.43
CA GLN A 41 9.20 7.36 -7.81
C GLN A 41 10.31 8.35 -8.20
N VAL A 42 11.57 7.95 -8.10
CA VAL A 42 12.71 8.78 -8.52
C VAL A 42 12.60 9.18 -9.99
N ASN A 43 12.28 8.23 -10.87
CA ASN A 43 12.09 8.52 -12.29
C ASN A 43 10.95 9.52 -12.52
N SER A 44 9.85 9.40 -11.81
CA SER A 44 8.73 10.34 -11.88
C SER A 44 9.15 11.76 -11.47
N VAL A 45 9.92 11.88 -10.38
CA VAL A 45 10.45 13.17 -9.90
C VAL A 45 11.42 13.80 -10.90
N VAL A 46 12.33 12.99 -11.45
CA VAL A 46 13.30 13.47 -12.46
C VAL A 46 12.59 13.95 -13.72
N GLN A 47 11.63 13.19 -14.23
CA GLN A 47 10.89 13.55 -15.43
C GLN A 47 10.07 14.84 -15.22
N SER A 48 9.37 14.95 -14.09
CA SER A 48 8.59 16.17 -13.78
C SER A 48 9.49 17.40 -13.60
N GLY A 49 10.64 17.24 -12.95
CA GLY A 49 11.61 18.32 -12.75
C GLY A 49 12.26 18.79 -14.05
N ASN A 50 12.50 17.89 -15.00
CA ASN A 50 13.03 18.25 -16.33
C ASN A 50 11.99 19.05 -17.17
N TYR A 51 10.71 18.89 -16.89
CA TYR A 51 9.65 19.62 -17.59
C TYR A 51 9.50 21.06 -17.05
N SER A 52 9.27 21.21 -15.74
CA SER A 52 9.17 22.48 -15.04
C SER A 52 9.19 22.26 -13.52
N THR A 53 9.78 23.21 -12.78
CA THR A 53 9.77 23.21 -11.31
C THR A 53 8.35 23.31 -10.76
N ASP A 54 7.47 24.07 -11.42
CA ASP A 54 6.08 24.27 -10.99
C ASP A 54 5.24 22.99 -11.18
N VAL A 55 5.49 22.26 -12.28
CA VAL A 55 4.88 20.93 -12.51
C VAL A 55 5.31 19.96 -11.43
N GLN A 56 6.59 19.90 -11.11
CA GLN A 56 7.13 19.05 -10.05
C GLN A 56 6.50 19.39 -8.69
N ALA A 57 6.46 20.67 -8.34
CA ALA A 57 5.85 21.16 -7.10
C ALA A 57 4.35 20.78 -7.05
N GLY A 58 3.64 20.92 -8.17
CA GLY A 58 2.22 20.56 -8.31
C GLY A 58 1.98 19.07 -8.08
N ILE A 59 2.79 18.19 -8.68
CA ILE A 59 2.68 16.74 -8.51
C ILE A 59 2.98 16.33 -7.05
N MET A 60 4.02 16.91 -6.45
CA MET A 60 4.36 16.63 -5.04
C MET A 60 3.25 17.08 -4.08
N LEU A 61 2.67 18.26 -4.32
CA LEU A 61 1.56 18.77 -3.52
C LEU A 61 0.32 17.88 -3.64
N ALA A 62 -0.02 17.45 -4.85
CA ALA A 62 -1.10 16.51 -5.09
C ALA A 62 -0.86 15.14 -4.41
N GLY A 63 0.37 14.63 -4.46
CA GLY A 63 0.78 13.40 -3.78
C GLY A 63 0.61 13.48 -2.27
N ASN A 64 0.97 14.60 -1.66
CA ASN A 64 0.79 14.85 -0.23
C ASN A 64 -0.69 14.90 0.20
N LEU A 65 -1.60 15.26 -0.68
CA LEU A 65 -3.04 15.20 -0.44
C LEU A 65 -3.63 13.82 -0.71
N TRP A 66 -3.16 13.17 -1.75
CA TRP A 66 -3.61 11.84 -2.14
C TRP A 66 -3.29 10.76 -1.12
N PHE A 67 -2.06 10.76 -0.58
CA PHE A 67 -1.56 9.69 0.28
C PHE A 67 -2.35 9.51 1.59
N PRO A 68 -2.65 10.57 2.38
CA PRO A 68 -3.50 10.45 3.56
C PRO A 68 -4.92 9.96 3.25
N VAL A 69 -5.49 10.40 2.13
CA VAL A 69 -6.81 9.96 1.68
C VAL A 69 -6.80 8.46 1.37
N MET A 70 -5.78 7.99 0.65
CA MET A 70 -5.62 6.57 0.34
C MET A 70 -5.44 5.71 1.59
N ILE A 71 -4.61 6.13 2.56
CA ILE A 71 -4.41 5.37 3.80
C ILE A 71 -5.68 5.40 4.64
N GLY A 72 -6.32 6.56 4.80
CA GLY A 72 -7.51 6.71 5.63
C GLY A 72 -8.69 5.89 5.11
N ILE A 73 -8.95 5.95 3.81
CA ILE A 73 -10.08 5.26 3.18
C ILE A 73 -9.74 3.80 2.88
N GLY A 74 -8.53 3.53 2.36
CA GLY A 74 -8.06 2.19 2.04
C GLY A 74 -7.77 1.34 3.27
N GLY A 75 -7.51 1.96 4.44
CA GLY A 75 -7.19 1.27 5.69
C GLY A 75 -8.22 0.22 6.09
N VAL A 76 -9.50 0.50 5.84
CA VAL A 76 -10.59 -0.47 6.08
C VAL A 76 -10.43 -1.72 5.22
N LEU A 77 -10.03 -1.55 3.95
CA LEU A 77 -9.83 -2.69 3.03
C LEU A 77 -8.53 -3.45 3.32
N PHE A 78 -7.50 -2.81 3.86
CA PHE A 78 -6.27 -3.49 4.27
C PHE A 78 -6.52 -4.51 5.40
N PHE A 79 -7.56 -4.32 6.21
CA PHE A 79 -7.94 -5.26 7.26
C PHE A 79 -8.44 -6.61 6.73
N VAL A 80 -8.84 -6.68 5.48
CA VAL A 80 -9.31 -7.91 4.82
C VAL A 80 -8.18 -8.94 4.71
N THR A 81 -6.94 -8.51 4.44
CA THR A 81 -5.78 -9.41 4.31
C THR A 81 -5.53 -10.25 5.57
N PRO A 82 -5.39 -9.68 6.78
CA PRO A 82 -5.20 -10.49 7.99
C PRO A 82 -6.42 -11.36 8.34
N MET A 83 -7.65 -10.93 8.02
CA MET A 83 -8.84 -11.76 8.22
C MET A 83 -8.80 -13.01 7.34
N ILE A 84 -8.46 -12.86 6.05
CA ILE A 84 -8.30 -14.01 5.14
C ILE A 84 -7.19 -14.94 5.62
N ALA A 85 -6.04 -14.39 6.05
CA ALA A 85 -4.92 -15.18 6.56
C ALA A 85 -5.31 -16.00 7.82
N GLN A 86 -6.12 -15.43 8.72
CA GLN A 86 -6.64 -16.12 9.91
C GLN A 86 -7.58 -17.27 9.51
N LEU A 87 -8.53 -17.04 8.59
CA LEU A 87 -9.45 -18.07 8.11
C LEU A 87 -8.68 -19.20 7.40
N TYR A 88 -7.67 -18.83 6.61
CA TYR A 88 -6.82 -19.81 5.94
C TYR A 88 -6.01 -20.63 6.95
N GLY A 89 -5.42 -20.02 7.97
CA GLY A 89 -4.72 -20.69 9.06
C GLY A 89 -5.63 -21.60 9.90
N ALA A 90 -6.89 -21.20 10.11
CA ALA A 90 -7.91 -22.00 10.79
C ALA A 90 -8.51 -23.12 9.91
N ARG A 91 -8.07 -23.26 8.66
CA ARG A 91 -8.60 -24.20 7.66
C ARG A 91 -10.09 -24.00 7.31
N SER A 92 -10.65 -22.84 7.61
CA SER A 92 -12.03 -22.44 7.28
C SER A 92 -12.12 -21.86 5.87
N ILE A 93 -11.66 -22.62 4.87
CA ILE A 93 -11.58 -22.16 3.46
C ILE A 93 -12.95 -21.76 2.91
N LYS A 94 -14.03 -22.37 3.40
CA LYS A 94 -15.40 -22.08 2.97
C LYS A 94 -15.84 -20.64 3.29
N ASP A 95 -15.25 -20.03 4.33
CA ASP A 95 -15.62 -18.70 4.80
C ASP A 95 -14.83 -17.58 4.08
N ILE A 96 -13.75 -17.92 3.38
CA ILE A 96 -12.92 -16.97 2.63
C ILE A 96 -13.70 -16.35 1.46
N GLY A 97 -14.45 -17.16 0.72
CA GLY A 97 -15.26 -16.69 -0.42
C GLY A 97 -16.31 -15.64 -0.03
N PRO A 98 -17.17 -15.94 0.96
CA PRO A 98 -18.13 -14.97 1.50
C PRO A 98 -17.47 -13.67 1.99
N LEU A 99 -16.35 -13.76 2.72
CA LEU A 99 -15.60 -12.60 3.20
C LEU A 99 -15.07 -11.74 2.06
N ALA A 100 -14.46 -12.36 1.04
CA ALA A 100 -13.94 -11.63 -0.12
C ALA A 100 -15.08 -10.92 -0.89
N ARG A 101 -16.24 -11.56 -1.03
CA ARG A 101 -17.41 -10.95 -1.66
C ARG A 101 -17.96 -9.78 -0.85
N GLN A 102 -18.01 -9.89 0.48
CA GLN A 102 -18.39 -8.77 1.35
C GLN A 102 -17.40 -7.60 1.23
N ALA A 103 -16.09 -7.88 1.16
CA ALA A 103 -15.07 -6.86 0.98
C ALA A 103 -15.22 -6.12 -0.37
N ILE A 104 -15.59 -6.80 -1.46
CA ILE A 104 -15.88 -6.17 -2.75
C ILE A 104 -17.11 -5.27 -2.63
N TRP A 105 -18.19 -5.71 -1.99
CA TRP A 105 -19.36 -4.87 -1.78
C TRP A 105 -19.06 -3.66 -0.88
N LEU A 106 -18.23 -3.84 0.14
CA LEU A 106 -17.79 -2.76 1.02
C LEU A 106 -16.90 -1.75 0.28
N SER A 107 -16.12 -2.19 -0.70
CA SER A 107 -15.26 -1.28 -1.47
C SER A 107 -16.04 -0.27 -2.32
N LEU A 108 -17.26 -0.58 -2.76
CA LEU A 108 -18.08 0.32 -3.59
C LEU A 108 -18.41 1.64 -2.87
N PRO A 109 -19.03 1.65 -1.66
CA PRO A 109 -19.28 2.89 -0.95
C PRO A 109 -17.98 3.60 -0.54
N ILE A 110 -16.92 2.86 -0.22
CA ILE A 110 -15.60 3.41 0.10
C ILE A 110 -15.03 4.17 -1.09
N VAL A 111 -15.13 3.61 -2.31
CA VAL A 111 -14.73 4.27 -3.55
C VAL A 111 -15.49 5.58 -3.75
N LEU A 112 -16.82 5.57 -3.58
CA LEU A 112 -17.64 6.77 -3.76
C LEU A 112 -17.26 7.88 -2.76
N ILE A 113 -17.07 7.52 -1.50
CA ILE A 113 -16.62 8.46 -0.45
C ILE A 113 -15.23 9.02 -0.81
N GLY A 114 -14.31 8.16 -1.24
CA GLY A 114 -12.96 8.56 -1.66
C GLY A 114 -12.97 9.52 -2.84
N MET A 115 -13.79 9.26 -3.85
CA MET A 115 -13.95 10.15 -5.00
C MET A 115 -14.52 11.52 -4.58
N LEU A 116 -15.49 11.55 -3.67
CA LEU A 116 -16.07 12.79 -3.14
C LEU A 116 -15.02 13.60 -2.35
N ILE A 117 -14.28 12.96 -1.47
CA ILE A 117 -13.23 13.61 -0.67
C ILE A 117 -12.15 14.17 -1.60
N LEU A 118 -11.69 13.38 -2.56
CA LEU A 118 -10.62 13.78 -3.46
C LEU A 118 -11.05 14.92 -4.40
N SER A 119 -12.31 14.89 -4.85
CA SER A 119 -12.88 15.99 -5.66
C SER A 119 -12.93 17.31 -4.88
N LYS A 120 -13.14 17.24 -3.56
CA LYS A 120 -13.14 18.43 -2.68
C LYS A 120 -11.74 18.81 -2.21
N ALA A 121 -10.75 17.93 -2.28
CA ALA A 121 -9.37 18.22 -1.89
C ALA A 121 -8.77 19.39 -2.70
N SER A 122 -9.18 19.56 -3.94
CA SER A 122 -8.80 20.72 -4.76
C SER A 122 -9.26 22.07 -4.17
N PHE A 123 -10.30 22.09 -3.34
CA PHE A 123 -10.74 23.28 -2.62
C PHE A 123 -9.76 23.68 -1.51
N ILE A 124 -9.18 22.69 -0.84
CA ILE A 124 -8.17 22.91 0.21
C ILE A 124 -6.94 23.60 -0.37
N LEU A 125 -6.54 23.25 -1.59
CA LEU A 125 -5.43 23.88 -2.29
C LEU A 125 -5.66 25.37 -2.56
N THR A 126 -6.89 25.76 -2.81
CA THR A 126 -7.24 27.17 -3.07
C THR A 126 -7.11 28.03 -1.80
N ILE A 127 -7.30 27.44 -0.62
CA ILE A 127 -7.17 28.12 0.69
C ILE A 127 -5.69 28.23 1.11
N ALA A 128 -4.82 27.35 0.63
CA ALA A 128 -3.43 27.22 1.07
C ALA A 128 -2.49 28.35 0.58
N LYS A 129 -3.00 29.37 -0.15
CA LYS A 129 -2.22 30.52 -0.69
C LYS A 129 -0.96 30.10 -1.46
N VAL A 130 -1.04 28.99 -2.17
CA VAL A 130 0.03 28.48 -3.05
C VAL A 130 -0.09 29.19 -4.41
N ASP A 131 1.02 29.26 -5.15
CA ASP A 131 1.07 29.84 -6.48
C ASP A 131 -0.03 29.26 -7.39
N PRO A 132 -0.78 30.11 -8.11
CA PRO A 132 -1.88 29.66 -8.99
C PRO A 132 -1.48 28.62 -10.04
N GLU A 133 -0.24 28.68 -10.55
CA GLU A 133 0.27 27.71 -11.51
C GLU A 133 0.45 26.33 -10.89
N ILE A 134 1.04 26.25 -9.70
CA ILE A 134 1.22 25.02 -8.93
C ILE A 134 -0.14 24.39 -8.61
N ILE A 135 -1.12 25.21 -8.22
CA ILE A 135 -2.51 24.75 -7.95
C ILE A 135 -3.13 24.15 -9.20
N LYS A 136 -2.93 24.74 -10.37
CA LYS A 136 -3.44 24.26 -11.65
C LYS A 136 -2.92 22.83 -11.92
N TYR A 137 -1.62 22.61 -11.88
CA TYR A 137 -1.01 21.30 -12.09
C TYR A 137 -1.44 20.27 -11.03
N SER A 138 -1.56 20.71 -9.77
CA SER A 138 -2.05 19.83 -8.69
C SER A 138 -3.49 19.37 -8.92
N LYS A 139 -4.37 20.27 -9.34
CA LYS A 139 -5.78 19.94 -9.66
C LYS A 139 -5.89 18.99 -10.83
N GLU A 140 -5.13 19.22 -11.88
CA GLU A 140 -5.09 18.36 -13.05
C GLU A 140 -4.63 16.96 -12.68
N TYR A 141 -3.53 16.84 -11.92
CA TYR A 141 -3.02 15.57 -11.44
C TYR A 141 -4.01 14.83 -10.54
N LEU A 142 -4.64 15.52 -9.57
CA LEU A 142 -5.65 14.94 -8.70
C LEU A 142 -6.88 14.44 -9.48
N SER A 143 -7.28 15.11 -10.55
CA SER A 143 -8.42 14.68 -11.38
C SER A 143 -8.18 13.30 -11.99
N TYR A 144 -6.98 13.01 -12.46
CA TYR A 144 -6.61 11.67 -12.95
C TYR A 144 -6.67 10.62 -11.83
N PHE A 145 -6.26 10.97 -10.61
CA PHE A 145 -6.34 10.06 -9.47
C PHE A 145 -7.78 9.74 -9.04
N VAL A 146 -8.71 10.69 -9.18
CA VAL A 146 -10.14 10.43 -8.93
C VAL A 146 -10.64 9.29 -9.82
N PHE A 147 -10.22 9.26 -11.10
CA PHE A 147 -10.58 8.17 -12.02
C PHE A 147 -9.81 6.87 -11.76
N ALA A 148 -8.58 6.94 -11.26
CA ALA A 148 -7.77 5.77 -10.91
C ALA A 148 -8.23 5.09 -9.60
N LEU A 149 -8.83 5.85 -8.68
CA LEU A 149 -9.22 5.40 -7.36
C LEU A 149 -10.16 4.19 -7.36
N PRO A 150 -11.21 4.11 -8.22
CA PRO A 150 -12.05 2.92 -8.31
C PRO A 150 -11.25 1.66 -8.65
N ALA A 151 -10.35 1.74 -9.63
CA ALA A 151 -9.54 0.60 -10.05
C ALA A 151 -8.61 0.13 -8.91
N ILE A 152 -7.98 1.05 -8.20
CA ILE A 152 -7.08 0.75 -7.09
C ILE A 152 -7.84 0.11 -5.92
N LEU A 153 -8.94 0.70 -5.47
CA LEU A 153 -9.67 0.21 -4.30
C LEU A 153 -10.45 -1.09 -4.58
N LEU A 154 -10.99 -1.26 -5.78
CA LEU A 154 -11.67 -2.51 -6.18
C LEU A 154 -10.69 -3.67 -6.37
N SER A 155 -9.44 -3.40 -6.71
CA SER A 155 -8.41 -4.43 -6.80
C SER A 155 -7.92 -4.91 -5.42
N GLN A 156 -8.08 -4.11 -4.35
CA GLN A 156 -7.59 -4.45 -3.00
C GLN A 156 -8.17 -5.75 -2.42
N PRO A 157 -9.48 -6.03 -2.47
CA PRO A 157 -10.01 -7.31 -1.99
C PRO A 157 -9.43 -8.53 -2.73
N LEU A 158 -9.21 -8.40 -4.05
CA LEU A 158 -8.59 -9.46 -4.85
C LEU A 158 -7.13 -9.68 -4.48
N ARG A 159 -6.39 -8.59 -4.29
CA ARG A 159 -5.02 -8.62 -3.80
C ARG A 159 -4.93 -9.23 -2.40
N SER A 160 -5.82 -8.83 -1.49
CA SER A 160 -5.93 -9.39 -0.14
C SER A 160 -6.18 -10.89 -0.15
N LEU A 161 -6.96 -11.38 -1.12
CA LEU A 161 -7.24 -12.80 -1.30
C LEU A 161 -5.96 -13.56 -1.72
N CYS A 162 -5.20 -13.01 -2.66
CA CYS A 162 -3.92 -13.59 -3.07
C CYS A 162 -2.89 -13.58 -1.93
N GLU A 163 -2.74 -12.45 -1.25
CA GLU A 163 -1.76 -12.28 -0.16
C GLU A 163 -2.13 -13.11 1.08
N GLY A 164 -3.42 -13.18 1.44
CA GLY A 164 -3.89 -13.92 2.62
C GLY A 164 -3.88 -15.43 2.46
N THR A 165 -3.87 -15.95 1.21
CA THR A 165 -3.83 -17.41 0.91
C THR A 165 -2.43 -17.89 0.53
N THR A 166 -1.46 -17.02 0.28
CA THR A 166 -0.06 -17.41 0.02
C THR A 166 0.66 -17.75 1.32
N ARG A 167 1.37 -18.89 1.27
CA ARG A 167 2.26 -19.33 2.34
C ARG A 167 3.66 -18.77 2.17
#